data_2003f282bd77fd626717ba305e6ef07b
#
_entry.id   2003f282bd77fd626717ba305e6ef07b
#
_cell.length_a   1.000
_cell.length_b   1.000
_cell.length_c   1.000
_cell.angle_alpha   90.00
_cell.angle_beta   90.00
_cell.angle_gamma   90.00
#
_symmetry.space_group_name_H-M   'P 1'
#
loop_
_entity.id
_entity.type
_entity.pdbx_description
1 polymer ?
#
loop_
_entity_poly.entity_id
_entity_poly.type
_entity_poly.pdbx_seq_one_letter_code
_entity_poly.pdbx_strand_id
1 'polypeptide(L)'
;MYYKNKKNELYNKEKVGFVTQNYIKYIILIMIFYTIVFKRNYNIDENPSHIHIAMSLNDNYTYPIMVSITSILHNSNKNTFIQFHILIGNDVKIENQNKILSLKNLKNNTNFSFHNVGNNFNGWIHGKKKLTVASFYRSILGELIKNVDKIIYLDGDTLTYGDISEMYRLNMDNIYFRGIKEICPFGYEDDLDQSRYICAGVMLMNLKLIREDHVFDIFKNYYLKFYYKQIYYGDQHIINDLFREKIDFLPPKFGTWFMTGEYIKKYKSLKPIIYTTNELRKANNKPIIRHLWGTTKEGIFLYDKPWLFSQTFKIKKDWQYYAKKTGYYNSICEFFKNAC
;
A
#
# COMPACT_ATOMS: atom_id res chain seq x y z
N MET A 1 9.15 -68.86 -28.07
CA MET A 1 8.30 -67.67 -28.02
C MET A 1 8.16 -67.03 -26.63
N TYR A 2 8.03 -67.81 -25.59
CA TYR A 2 7.81 -67.35 -24.20
C TYR A 2 8.95 -66.47 -23.62
N TYR A 3 10.22 -66.81 -23.89
CA TYR A 3 11.38 -66.07 -23.42
C TYR A 3 11.56 -64.70 -24.09
N LYS A 4 11.08 -64.49 -25.31
CA LYS A 4 11.19 -63.22 -26.05
C LYS A 4 10.18 -62.18 -25.53
N ASN A 5 8.99 -62.66 -25.09
CA ASN A 5 7.96 -61.77 -24.52
C ASN A 5 8.37 -61.25 -23.13
N LYS A 6 8.96 -62.09 -22.29
CA LYS A 6 9.38 -61.72 -20.91
C LYS A 6 10.54 -60.70 -20.91
N LYS A 7 11.44 -60.77 -21.92
CA LYS A 7 12.54 -59.79 -22.11
C LYS A 7 12.04 -58.44 -22.59
N ASN A 8 11.01 -58.43 -23.44
CA ASN A 8 10.36 -57.19 -23.89
C ASN A 8 9.51 -56.50 -22.80
N GLU A 9 8.86 -57.27 -21.91
CA GLU A 9 8.17 -56.72 -20.76
C GLU A 9 9.11 -56.08 -19.71
N LEU A 10 10.24 -56.73 -19.44
CA LEU A 10 11.28 -56.17 -18.56
C LEU A 10 11.90 -54.89 -19.13
N TYR A 11 12.24 -54.92 -20.42
CA TYR A 11 12.79 -53.72 -21.10
C TYR A 11 11.79 -52.57 -21.13
N ASN A 12 10.52 -52.80 -21.33
CA ASN A 12 9.48 -51.79 -21.27
C ASN A 12 9.27 -51.25 -19.85
N LYS A 13 9.32 -52.09 -18.81
CA LYS A 13 9.25 -51.67 -17.40
C LYS A 13 10.43 -50.81 -16.98
N GLU A 14 11.67 -51.17 -17.39
CA GLU A 14 12.84 -50.35 -17.13
C GLU A 14 12.81 -49.00 -17.88
N LYS A 15 12.33 -48.99 -19.10
CA LYS A 15 12.20 -47.75 -19.90
C LYS A 15 11.12 -46.82 -19.33
N VAL A 16 10.01 -47.37 -18.85
CA VAL A 16 8.95 -46.60 -18.16
C VAL A 16 9.47 -46.10 -16.80
N GLY A 17 10.21 -46.90 -16.05
CA GLY A 17 10.84 -46.49 -14.79
C GLY A 17 11.84 -45.38 -14.96
N PHE A 18 12.66 -45.44 -16.02
CA PHE A 18 13.66 -44.39 -16.34
C PHE A 18 13.00 -43.06 -16.79
N VAL A 19 11.94 -43.13 -17.58
CA VAL A 19 11.16 -41.95 -18.02
C VAL A 19 10.47 -41.31 -16.82
N THR A 20 9.84 -42.07 -15.94
CA THR A 20 9.18 -41.56 -14.72
C THR A 20 10.16 -40.95 -13.73
N GLN A 21 11.35 -41.56 -13.51
CA GLN A 21 12.39 -40.98 -12.65
C GLN A 21 12.93 -39.65 -13.19
N ASN A 22 13.12 -39.53 -14.50
CA ASN A 22 13.54 -38.27 -15.11
C ASN A 22 12.45 -37.20 -15.01
N TYR A 23 11.18 -37.53 -15.21
CA TYR A 23 10.06 -36.60 -15.03
C TYR A 23 9.97 -36.09 -13.57
N ILE A 24 10.14 -36.95 -12.59
CA ILE A 24 10.17 -36.55 -11.17
C ILE A 24 11.33 -35.63 -10.87
N LYS A 25 12.54 -35.90 -11.42
CA LYS A 25 13.70 -35.00 -11.29
C LYS A 25 13.45 -33.63 -11.92
N TYR A 26 12.82 -33.57 -13.09
CA TYR A 26 12.44 -32.30 -13.72
C TYR A 26 11.42 -31.51 -12.91
N ILE A 27 10.40 -32.17 -12.35
CA ILE A 27 9.42 -31.52 -11.48
C ILE A 27 10.10 -30.97 -10.21
N ILE A 28 10.99 -31.75 -9.59
CA ILE A 28 11.74 -31.31 -8.40
C ILE A 28 12.65 -30.11 -8.77
N LEU A 29 13.33 -30.15 -9.90
CA LEU A 29 14.16 -29.02 -10.37
C LEU A 29 13.34 -27.76 -10.65
N ILE A 30 12.15 -27.90 -11.25
CA ILE A 30 11.22 -26.80 -11.47
C ILE A 30 10.71 -26.26 -10.12
N MET A 31 10.38 -27.12 -9.16
CA MET A 31 9.97 -26.69 -7.82
C MET A 31 11.09 -25.99 -7.06
N ILE A 32 12.34 -26.51 -7.16
CA ILE A 32 13.52 -25.88 -6.57
C ILE A 32 13.79 -24.54 -7.25
N PHE A 33 13.76 -24.47 -8.58
CA PHE A 33 13.92 -23.23 -9.34
C PHE A 33 12.81 -22.22 -8.99
N TYR A 34 11.56 -22.66 -8.91
CA TYR A 34 10.44 -21.82 -8.48
C TYR A 34 10.63 -21.33 -7.03
N THR A 35 11.11 -22.21 -6.13
CA THR A 35 11.39 -21.85 -4.74
C THR A 35 12.57 -20.86 -4.64
N ILE A 36 13.61 -21.04 -5.45
CA ILE A 36 14.79 -20.15 -5.49
C ILE A 36 14.41 -18.81 -6.11
N VAL A 37 13.69 -18.80 -7.22
CA VAL A 37 13.21 -17.56 -7.87
C VAL A 37 12.19 -16.84 -6.99
N PHE A 38 11.28 -17.58 -6.34
CA PHE A 38 10.33 -17.02 -5.38
C PHE A 38 11.04 -16.48 -4.13
N LYS A 39 12.02 -17.20 -3.56
CA LYS A 39 12.85 -16.70 -2.45
C LYS A 39 13.76 -15.53 -2.87
N ARG A 40 14.25 -15.50 -4.10
CA ARG A 40 15.09 -14.39 -4.60
C ARG A 40 14.28 -13.11 -4.79
N ASN A 41 13.01 -13.23 -5.18
CA ASN A 41 12.08 -12.10 -5.27
C ASN A 41 11.47 -11.69 -3.93
N TYR A 42 11.55 -12.56 -2.91
CA TYR A 42 11.08 -12.33 -1.55
C TYR A 42 12.20 -12.72 -0.57
N ASN A 43 13.29 -11.94 -0.53
CA ASN A 43 14.18 -11.97 0.62
C ASN A 43 13.37 -11.46 1.81
N ILE A 44 12.82 -12.41 2.57
CA ILE A 44 12.07 -12.16 3.78
C ILE A 44 13.11 -12.06 4.89
N ASP A 45 13.47 -10.84 5.29
CA ASP A 45 14.16 -10.63 6.56
C ASP A 45 13.30 -11.27 7.66
N GLU A 46 13.87 -12.20 8.40
CA GLU A 46 13.18 -12.89 9.49
C GLU A 46 12.69 -11.83 10.49
N ASN A 47 11.35 -11.63 10.56
CA ASN A 47 10.62 -10.76 11.46
C ASN A 47 11.34 -9.45 11.82
N PRO A 48 11.12 -8.34 11.09
CA PRO A 48 11.67 -7.08 11.53
C PRO A 48 11.11 -6.78 12.93
N SER A 49 12.00 -6.78 13.90
CA SER A 49 11.65 -6.35 15.26
C SER A 49 11.27 -4.87 15.30
N HIS A 50 11.54 -4.14 14.24
CA HIS A 50 11.35 -2.69 14.11
C HIS A 50 10.86 -2.34 12.70
N ILE A 51 9.72 -1.64 12.62
CA ILE A 51 9.17 -1.13 11.35
C ILE A 51 8.91 0.37 11.44
N HIS A 52 9.06 1.06 10.32
CA HIS A 52 8.79 2.48 10.17
C HIS A 52 7.54 2.69 9.32
N ILE A 53 6.63 3.54 9.79
CA ILE A 53 5.39 3.89 9.11
C ILE A 53 5.30 5.41 9.01
N ALA A 54 5.12 5.95 7.80
CA ALA A 54 4.87 7.36 7.58
C ALA A 54 3.40 7.63 7.24
N MET A 55 2.89 8.73 7.73
CA MET A 55 1.56 9.26 7.41
C MET A 55 1.62 10.78 7.32
N SER A 56 0.80 11.39 6.49
CA SER A 56 0.71 12.85 6.37
C SER A 56 -0.70 13.34 6.69
N LEU A 57 -0.81 14.50 7.32
CA LEU A 57 -2.08 15.11 7.63
C LEU A 57 -2.04 16.63 7.56
N ASN A 58 -3.23 17.21 7.41
CA ASN A 58 -3.57 18.55 7.83
C ASN A 58 -4.40 18.51 9.12
N ASP A 59 -4.66 19.63 9.75
CA ASP A 59 -5.33 19.69 11.06
C ASP A 59 -6.70 18.96 11.07
N ASN A 60 -7.48 19.06 9.99
CA ASN A 60 -8.80 18.43 9.87
C ASN A 60 -8.74 16.89 9.74
N TYR A 61 -7.59 16.32 9.42
CA TYR A 61 -7.41 14.87 9.25
C TYR A 61 -6.91 14.16 10.51
N THR A 62 -6.80 14.89 11.63
CA THR A 62 -6.32 14.36 12.93
C THR A 62 -7.11 13.12 13.37
N TYR A 63 -8.43 13.18 13.41
CA TYR A 63 -9.22 12.05 13.87
C TYR A 63 -9.21 10.84 12.92
N PRO A 64 -9.35 10.99 11.59
CA PRO A 64 -9.17 9.88 10.66
C PRO A 64 -7.84 9.16 10.82
N ILE A 65 -6.73 9.90 10.93
CA ILE A 65 -5.40 9.31 11.08
C ILE A 65 -5.25 8.59 12.43
N MET A 66 -5.83 9.11 13.50
CA MET A 66 -5.85 8.44 14.82
C MET A 66 -6.57 7.09 14.75
N VAL A 67 -7.69 7.00 14.03
CA VAL A 67 -8.41 5.73 13.82
C VAL A 67 -7.59 4.75 13.01
N SER A 68 -6.93 5.23 11.94
CA SER A 68 -6.02 4.42 11.14
C SER A 68 -4.86 3.87 11.99
N ILE A 69 -4.14 4.73 12.73
CA ILE A 69 -3.06 4.33 13.64
C ILE A 69 -3.56 3.30 14.68
N THR A 70 -4.73 3.53 15.28
CA THR A 70 -5.32 2.61 16.26
C THR A 70 -5.57 1.24 15.65
N SER A 71 -6.02 1.17 14.39
CA SER A 71 -6.20 -0.10 13.68
C SER A 71 -4.87 -0.84 13.46
N ILE A 72 -3.80 -0.11 13.15
CA ILE A 72 -2.44 -0.67 13.01
C ILE A 72 -1.96 -1.24 14.34
N LEU A 73 -2.02 -0.43 15.41
CA LEU A 73 -1.55 -0.85 16.74
C LEU A 73 -2.29 -2.07 17.27
N HIS A 74 -3.60 -2.14 17.01
CA HIS A 74 -4.44 -3.25 17.45
C HIS A 74 -4.14 -4.57 16.75
N ASN A 75 -3.78 -4.53 15.46
CA ASN A 75 -3.60 -5.72 14.63
C ASN A 75 -2.13 -6.09 14.34
N SER A 76 -1.18 -5.29 14.78
CA SER A 76 0.25 -5.59 14.63
C SER A 76 0.74 -6.63 15.65
N ASN A 77 1.79 -7.37 15.28
CA ASN A 77 2.44 -8.32 16.18
C ASN A 77 2.90 -7.64 17.48
N LYS A 78 2.68 -8.32 18.63
CA LYS A 78 3.00 -7.79 19.96
C LYS A 78 4.49 -7.42 20.11
N ASN A 79 5.38 -8.17 19.47
CA ASN A 79 6.83 -8.00 19.58
C ASN A 79 7.41 -7.00 18.58
N THR A 80 6.63 -6.54 17.59
CA THR A 80 7.10 -5.57 16.62
C THR A 80 7.06 -4.16 17.22
N PHE A 81 8.21 -3.49 17.23
CA PHE A 81 8.31 -2.07 17.52
C PHE A 81 7.88 -1.26 16.30
N ILE A 82 7.01 -0.28 16.49
CA ILE A 82 6.50 0.58 15.42
C ILE A 82 6.91 2.03 15.67
N GLN A 83 7.73 2.57 14.79
CA GLN A 83 8.06 3.98 14.74
C GLN A 83 7.15 4.69 13.73
N PHE A 84 6.26 5.54 14.21
CA PHE A 84 5.47 6.42 13.35
C PHE A 84 6.22 7.71 13.05
N HIS A 85 6.19 8.12 11.79
CA HIS A 85 6.69 9.38 11.27
C HIS A 85 5.52 10.17 10.71
N ILE A 86 5.11 11.21 11.40
CA ILE A 86 3.94 12.01 11.06
C ILE A 86 4.39 13.30 10.38
N LEU A 87 4.07 13.43 9.10
CA LEU A 87 4.38 14.61 8.30
C LEU A 87 3.28 15.67 8.49
N ILE A 88 3.67 16.85 8.91
CA ILE A 88 2.76 17.95 9.21
C ILE A 88 3.19 19.25 8.54
N GLY A 89 2.21 20.05 8.17
CA GLY A 89 2.42 21.47 7.84
C GLY A 89 2.33 22.37 9.08
N ASN A 90 2.49 23.67 8.87
CA ASN A 90 2.38 24.66 9.94
C ASN A 90 0.94 24.85 10.46
N ASP A 91 -0.04 24.29 9.76
CA ASP A 91 -1.47 24.34 10.10
C ASP A 91 -1.86 23.38 11.22
N VAL A 92 -1.04 22.36 11.51
CA VAL A 92 -1.38 21.30 12.48
C VAL A 92 -1.10 21.77 13.90
N LYS A 93 -2.16 21.95 14.68
CA LYS A 93 -2.12 22.44 16.05
C LYS A 93 -1.40 21.46 16.99
N ILE A 94 -0.67 22.00 17.98
CA ILE A 94 0.03 21.19 18.99
C ILE A 94 -0.95 20.31 19.79
N GLU A 95 -2.17 20.76 20.02
CA GLU A 95 -3.20 19.97 20.68
C GLU A 95 -3.51 18.69 19.90
N ASN A 96 -3.61 18.77 18.56
CA ASN A 96 -3.87 17.64 17.70
C ASN A 96 -2.67 16.71 17.59
N GLN A 97 -1.46 17.23 17.62
CA GLN A 97 -0.25 16.42 17.76
C GLN A 97 -0.26 15.63 19.07
N ASN A 98 -0.64 16.26 20.20
CA ASN A 98 -0.75 15.62 21.51
C ASN A 98 -1.82 14.51 21.54
N LYS A 99 -2.95 14.68 20.86
CA LYS A 99 -3.95 13.61 20.69
C LYS A 99 -3.36 12.39 19.97
N ILE A 100 -2.57 12.59 18.93
CA ILE A 100 -1.90 11.49 18.22
C ILE A 100 -0.85 10.83 19.14
N LEU A 101 -0.05 11.60 19.85
CA LEU A 101 0.96 11.09 20.81
C LEU A 101 0.33 10.20 21.89
N SER A 102 -0.87 10.53 22.36
CA SER A 102 -1.56 9.75 23.40
C SER A 102 -1.85 8.30 22.97
N LEU A 103 -1.89 8.00 21.66
CA LEU A 103 -2.05 6.64 21.15
C LEU A 103 -0.89 5.72 21.49
N LYS A 104 0.26 6.26 21.92
CA LYS A 104 1.37 5.46 22.45
C LYS A 104 0.94 4.56 23.61
N ASN A 105 -0.05 4.98 24.37
CA ASN A 105 -0.59 4.21 25.50
C ASN A 105 -1.32 2.92 25.07
N LEU A 106 -1.66 2.77 23.79
CA LEU A 106 -2.34 1.58 23.27
C LEU A 106 -1.36 0.40 23.05
N LYS A 107 -0.06 0.68 22.89
CA LYS A 107 0.97 -0.34 22.67
C LYS A 107 2.34 0.18 23.06
N ASN A 108 2.97 -0.47 24.03
CA ASN A 108 4.27 -0.04 24.60
C ASN A 108 5.40 0.02 23.56
N ASN A 109 5.41 -0.92 22.60
CA ASN A 109 6.41 -0.96 21.53
C ASN A 109 6.06 0.00 20.38
N THR A 110 5.80 1.28 20.71
CA THR A 110 5.40 2.28 19.73
C THR A 110 6.01 3.63 20.07
N ASN A 111 6.47 4.34 19.05
CA ASN A 111 6.92 5.72 19.18
C ASN A 111 6.43 6.58 18.02
N PHE A 112 6.40 7.91 18.23
CA PHE A 112 5.95 8.90 17.28
C PHE A 112 6.98 10.02 17.12
N SER A 113 7.27 10.40 15.89
CA SER A 113 8.05 11.57 15.53
C SER A 113 7.25 12.44 14.57
N PHE A 114 7.12 13.73 14.88
CA PHE A 114 6.50 14.69 13.95
C PHE A 114 7.59 15.36 13.12
N HIS A 115 7.34 15.44 11.81
CA HIS A 115 8.23 16.06 10.85
C HIS A 115 7.49 17.22 10.18
N ASN A 116 7.86 18.44 10.51
CA ASN A 116 7.31 19.61 9.85
C ASN A 116 7.96 19.76 8.47
N VAL A 117 7.13 19.78 7.42
CA VAL A 117 7.60 19.97 6.04
C VAL A 117 8.06 21.40 5.73
N GLY A 118 7.86 22.33 6.67
CA GLY A 118 8.26 23.73 6.54
C GLY A 118 7.59 24.41 5.33
N ASN A 119 8.36 25.19 4.60
CA ASN A 119 7.90 25.95 3.45
C ASN A 119 8.02 25.21 2.12
N ASN A 120 8.39 23.92 2.12
CA ASN A 120 8.67 23.17 0.89
C ASN A 120 7.47 23.09 -0.08
N PHE A 121 6.26 23.20 0.44
CA PHE A 121 5.03 23.07 -0.34
C PHE A 121 4.20 24.37 -0.34
N ASN A 122 4.80 25.51 0.03
CA ASN A 122 4.10 26.80 -0.02
C ASN A 122 3.70 27.14 -1.46
N GLY A 123 2.44 27.52 -1.64
CA GLY A 123 1.89 27.82 -2.96
C GLY A 123 1.56 26.61 -3.84
N TRP A 124 1.82 25.39 -3.35
CA TRP A 124 1.39 24.21 -4.08
C TRP A 124 -0.13 24.06 -3.99
N ILE A 125 -0.73 23.70 -5.12
CA ILE A 125 -2.17 23.48 -5.24
C ILE A 125 -2.43 22.07 -5.75
N HIS A 126 -3.50 21.46 -5.27
CA HIS A 126 -3.98 20.20 -5.80
C HIS A 126 -5.04 20.45 -6.88
N GLY A 127 -4.95 19.78 -8.03
CA GLY A 127 -5.91 19.93 -9.13
C GLY A 127 -7.35 19.57 -8.74
N LYS A 128 -7.55 18.70 -7.76
CA LYS A 128 -8.86 18.41 -7.16
C LYS A 128 -9.09 19.27 -5.94
N LYS A 129 -10.10 20.10 -5.95
CA LYS A 129 -10.51 20.99 -4.83
C LYS A 129 -10.73 20.28 -3.48
N LYS A 130 -10.93 18.95 -3.48
CA LYS A 130 -11.19 18.13 -2.26
C LYS A 130 -9.94 17.52 -1.65
N LEU A 131 -8.81 17.56 -2.33
CA LEU A 131 -7.54 17.05 -1.84
C LEU A 131 -6.69 18.20 -1.32
N THR A 132 -5.91 17.95 -0.29
CA THR A 132 -5.08 18.98 0.35
C THR A 132 -3.62 18.83 -0.06
N VAL A 133 -2.84 19.88 0.15
CA VAL A 133 -1.38 19.89 -0.08
C VAL A 133 -0.67 18.79 0.71
N ALA A 134 -1.24 18.33 1.82
CA ALA A 134 -0.66 17.26 2.62
C ALA A 134 -0.46 15.94 1.86
N SER A 135 -1.17 15.71 0.74
CA SER A 135 -0.92 14.56 -0.13
C SER A 135 0.48 14.58 -0.76
N PHE A 136 1.04 15.75 -1.01
CA PHE A 136 2.40 15.89 -1.56
C PHE A 136 3.51 15.63 -0.54
N TYR A 137 3.22 15.70 0.78
CA TYR A 137 4.26 15.59 1.82
C TYR A 137 5.03 14.28 1.76
N ARG A 138 4.43 13.18 1.25
CA ARG A 138 5.13 11.90 1.09
C ARG A 138 6.34 11.99 0.15
N SER A 139 6.35 12.93 -0.80
CA SER A 139 7.45 13.07 -1.76
C SER A 139 8.77 13.51 -1.13
N ILE A 140 8.74 14.23 0.03
CA ILE A 140 9.93 14.70 0.73
C ILE A 140 10.44 13.75 1.82
N LEU A 141 9.84 12.58 2.00
CA LEU A 141 10.20 11.63 3.08
C LEU A 141 11.68 11.29 3.09
N GLY A 142 12.29 11.06 1.93
CA GLY A 142 13.72 10.79 1.80
C GLY A 142 14.59 11.89 2.37
N GLU A 143 14.18 13.16 2.22
CA GLU A 143 14.91 14.32 2.72
C GLU A 143 14.72 14.56 4.21
N LEU A 144 13.54 14.26 4.74
CA LEU A 144 13.23 14.49 6.17
C LEU A 144 13.75 13.39 7.09
N ILE A 145 13.79 12.14 6.61
CA ILE A 145 14.11 10.97 7.45
C ILE A 145 15.40 10.32 6.95
N LYS A 146 16.55 10.86 7.40
CA LYS A 146 17.88 10.47 6.89
C LYS A 146 18.35 9.08 7.33
N ASN A 147 17.91 8.60 8.50
CA ASN A 147 18.42 7.39 9.15
C ASN A 147 17.51 6.17 8.95
N VAL A 148 16.58 6.23 7.99
CA VAL A 148 15.67 5.13 7.66
C VAL A 148 15.80 4.83 6.18
N ASP A 149 16.06 3.57 5.87
CA ASP A 149 16.27 3.13 4.49
C ASP A 149 14.97 2.68 3.81
N LYS A 150 14.00 2.20 4.60
CA LYS A 150 12.72 1.68 4.09
C LYS A 150 11.57 2.09 5.01
N ILE A 151 10.44 2.50 4.43
CA ILE A 151 9.26 2.95 5.18
C ILE A 151 7.97 2.50 4.50
N ILE A 152 6.97 2.15 5.30
CA ILE A 152 5.58 2.01 4.82
C ILE A 152 4.93 3.38 4.87
N TYR A 153 4.37 3.86 3.76
CA TYR A 153 3.53 5.04 3.72
C TYR A 153 2.05 4.65 3.66
N LEU A 154 1.23 5.27 4.51
CA LEU A 154 -0.21 5.08 4.55
C LEU A 154 -0.94 6.42 4.58
N ASP A 155 -1.99 6.54 3.76
CA ASP A 155 -2.96 7.63 3.90
C ASP A 155 -3.80 7.45 5.17
N GLY A 156 -4.26 8.57 5.75
CA GLY A 156 -5.06 8.57 6.98
C GLY A 156 -6.46 7.93 6.84
N ASP A 157 -6.87 7.59 5.62
CA ASP A 157 -8.11 6.88 5.31
C ASP A 157 -7.88 5.40 5.02
N THR A 158 -7.01 4.76 5.79
CA THR A 158 -6.77 3.32 5.77
C THR A 158 -7.25 2.64 7.04
N LEU A 159 -7.66 1.37 6.94
CA LEU A 159 -7.88 0.49 8.08
C LEU A 159 -7.03 -0.77 7.93
N THR A 160 -6.34 -1.13 9.01
CA THR A 160 -5.51 -2.33 9.06
C THR A 160 -6.24 -3.43 9.82
N TYR A 161 -6.25 -4.67 9.27
CA TYR A 161 -6.95 -5.85 9.79
C TYR A 161 -6.01 -7.00 10.12
N GLY A 162 -4.71 -6.85 9.89
CA GLY A 162 -3.70 -7.87 10.11
C GLY A 162 -2.31 -7.29 10.33
N ASP A 163 -1.30 -8.15 10.47
CA ASP A 163 0.07 -7.71 10.72
C ASP A 163 0.70 -7.06 9.49
N ILE A 164 1.01 -5.78 9.60
CA ILE A 164 1.61 -4.97 8.52
C ILE A 164 3.12 -5.26 8.35
N SER A 165 3.78 -5.91 9.29
CA SER A 165 5.21 -6.22 9.22
C SER A 165 5.56 -7.10 8.01
N GLU A 166 4.61 -7.92 7.54
CA GLU A 166 4.76 -8.71 6.32
C GLU A 166 5.00 -7.84 5.08
N MET A 167 4.35 -6.67 4.98
CA MET A 167 4.60 -5.71 3.91
C MET A 167 6.01 -5.12 4.01
N TYR A 168 6.47 -4.82 5.23
CA TYR A 168 7.79 -4.24 5.46
C TYR A 168 8.94 -5.18 5.08
N ARG A 169 8.72 -6.51 5.09
CA ARG A 169 9.71 -7.52 4.69
C ARG A 169 9.97 -7.63 3.19
N LEU A 170 9.11 -7.04 2.35
CA LEU A 170 9.28 -7.13 0.90
C LEU A 170 10.58 -6.46 0.44
N ASN A 171 11.23 -7.10 -0.54
CA ASN A 171 12.44 -6.56 -1.16
C ASN A 171 12.13 -5.25 -1.90
N MET A 172 13.05 -4.28 -1.81
CA MET A 172 12.99 -2.97 -2.46
C MET A 172 14.22 -2.67 -3.32
N ASP A 173 15.01 -3.70 -3.70
CA ASP A 173 16.21 -3.52 -4.51
C ASP A 173 15.88 -2.87 -5.86
N ASN A 174 16.56 -1.78 -6.18
CA ASN A 174 16.38 -1.00 -7.41
C ASN A 174 14.97 -0.42 -7.64
N ILE A 175 14.10 -0.43 -6.63
CA ILE A 175 12.72 0.05 -6.68
C ILE A 175 12.55 1.21 -5.71
N TYR A 176 11.93 2.33 -6.15
CA TYR A 176 11.55 3.43 -5.26
C TYR A 176 10.26 3.15 -4.51
N PHE A 177 9.25 2.63 -5.24
CA PHE A 177 7.89 2.49 -4.74
C PHE A 177 7.32 1.13 -5.08
N ARG A 178 6.75 0.45 -4.08
CA ARG A 178 5.78 -0.63 -4.27
C ARG A 178 4.41 -0.15 -3.85
N GLY A 179 3.43 -0.31 -4.71
CA GLY A 179 2.03 0.06 -4.43
C GLY A 179 1.05 -0.97 -5.00
N ILE A 180 -0.24 -0.78 -4.72
CA ILE A 180 -1.27 -1.61 -5.31
C ILE A 180 -1.52 -1.17 -6.75
N LYS A 181 -1.50 -2.13 -7.68
CA LYS A 181 -1.89 -1.87 -9.08
C LYS A 181 -3.29 -1.26 -9.11
N GLU A 182 -3.39 -0.09 -9.68
CA GLU A 182 -4.64 0.64 -9.82
C GLU A 182 -5.00 0.84 -11.29
N ILE A 183 -6.30 1.06 -11.54
CA ILE A 183 -6.77 1.56 -12.82
C ILE A 183 -6.70 3.08 -12.76
N CYS A 184 -5.97 3.70 -13.69
CA CYS A 184 -5.95 5.16 -13.79
C CYS A 184 -7.39 5.66 -13.98
N PRO A 185 -7.84 6.62 -13.18
CA PRO A 185 -9.20 7.16 -13.30
C PRO A 185 -9.39 7.93 -14.59
N PHE A 186 -10.63 7.96 -15.06
CA PHE A 186 -11.08 8.52 -16.35
C PHE A 186 -10.43 9.85 -16.77
N GLY A 187 -10.07 9.97 -18.05
CA GLY A 187 -9.64 11.19 -18.71
C GLY A 187 -8.12 11.36 -18.85
N TYR A 188 -7.32 10.41 -18.39
CA TYR A 188 -5.86 10.35 -18.57
C TYR A 188 -5.42 9.01 -19.17
N GLU A 189 -6.36 8.27 -19.76
CA GLU A 189 -6.13 6.93 -20.32
C GLU A 189 -5.18 6.98 -21.51
N ASP A 190 -5.15 8.11 -22.23
CA ASP A 190 -4.41 8.24 -23.47
C ASP A 190 -2.95 8.67 -23.30
N ASP A 191 -2.60 9.32 -22.15
CA ASP A 191 -1.28 9.91 -21.94
C ASP A 191 -0.37 9.09 -21.01
N LEU A 192 -0.91 8.15 -20.23
CA LEU A 192 -0.17 7.36 -19.26
C LEU A 192 -0.19 5.87 -19.60
N ASP A 193 1.00 5.27 -19.67
CA ASP A 193 1.10 3.81 -19.66
C ASP A 193 0.60 3.24 -18.34
N GLN A 194 -0.63 2.74 -18.38
CA GLN A 194 -1.30 2.18 -17.20
C GLN A 194 -0.72 0.82 -16.76
N SER A 195 0.24 0.26 -17.50
CA SER A 195 0.79 -1.06 -17.19
C SER A 195 1.38 -1.13 -15.78
N ARG A 196 1.98 -0.05 -15.30
CA ARG A 196 2.64 0.06 -13.98
C ARG A 196 2.03 1.09 -13.04
N TYR A 197 0.78 1.49 -13.25
CA TYR A 197 0.13 2.50 -12.42
C TYR A 197 -0.24 1.95 -11.03
N ILE A 198 0.23 2.62 -9.97
CA ILE A 198 -0.03 2.25 -8.57
C ILE A 198 -0.83 3.32 -7.82
N CYS A 199 -1.56 2.89 -6.80
CA CYS A 199 -2.15 3.76 -5.79
C CYS A 199 -1.07 4.29 -4.84
N ALA A 200 -1.01 5.63 -4.65
CA ALA A 200 -0.04 6.26 -3.76
C ALA A 200 -0.47 6.27 -2.28
N GLY A 201 -1.70 5.89 -1.96
CA GLY A 201 -2.21 5.93 -0.57
C GLY A 201 -1.73 4.76 0.30
N VAL A 202 -1.16 3.71 -0.30
CA VAL A 202 -0.53 2.59 0.41
C VAL A 202 0.72 2.19 -0.36
N MET A 203 1.89 2.48 0.19
CA MET A 203 3.17 2.21 -0.46
C MET A 203 4.21 1.68 0.51
N LEU A 204 5.10 0.83 0.00
CA LEU A 204 6.41 0.59 0.58
C LEU A 204 7.42 1.41 -0.21
N MET A 205 8.26 2.20 0.48
CA MET A 205 9.18 3.15 -0.13
C MET A 205 10.62 2.84 0.27
N ASN A 206 11.54 2.85 -0.70
CA ASN A 206 12.99 2.76 -0.49
C ASN A 206 13.57 4.16 -0.31
N LEU A 207 13.59 4.65 0.93
CA LEU A 207 14.08 5.99 1.22
C LEU A 207 15.57 6.17 0.95
N LYS A 208 16.37 5.10 1.07
CA LYS A 208 17.80 5.14 0.74
C LYS A 208 17.99 5.50 -0.73
N LEU A 209 17.40 4.71 -1.63
CA LEU A 209 17.54 4.94 -3.07
C LEU A 209 16.89 6.25 -3.51
N ILE A 210 15.73 6.63 -2.90
CA ILE A 210 15.07 7.91 -3.14
C ILE A 210 15.98 9.10 -2.81
N ARG A 211 16.76 9.02 -1.72
CA ARG A 211 17.75 10.05 -1.35
C ARG A 211 18.93 10.08 -2.31
N GLU A 212 19.52 8.92 -2.58
CA GLU A 212 20.71 8.77 -3.43
C GLU A 212 20.46 9.31 -4.84
N ASP A 213 19.25 9.12 -5.37
CA ASP A 213 18.84 9.56 -6.71
C ASP A 213 18.13 10.93 -6.73
N HIS A 214 18.09 11.66 -5.61
CA HIS A 214 17.49 12.99 -5.50
C HIS A 214 16.04 13.08 -6.02
N VAL A 215 15.24 12.05 -5.72
CA VAL A 215 13.87 11.89 -6.26
C VAL A 215 12.97 13.07 -5.93
N PHE A 216 13.13 13.72 -4.75
CA PHE A 216 12.33 14.89 -4.40
C PHE A 216 12.59 16.09 -5.31
N ASP A 217 13.84 16.34 -5.71
CA ASP A 217 14.17 17.44 -6.63
C ASP A 217 13.58 17.19 -8.02
N ILE A 218 13.63 15.95 -8.50
CA ILE A 218 13.00 15.55 -9.78
C ILE A 218 11.50 15.76 -9.70
N PHE A 219 10.86 15.32 -8.63
CA PHE A 219 9.43 15.47 -8.37
C PHE A 219 9.01 16.94 -8.33
N LYS A 220 9.75 17.78 -7.57
CA LYS A 220 9.52 19.21 -7.42
C LYS A 220 9.66 19.96 -8.77
N ASN A 221 10.70 19.66 -9.52
CA ASN A 221 10.92 20.27 -10.83
C ASN A 221 9.79 19.92 -11.82
N TYR A 222 9.32 18.68 -11.78
CA TYR A 222 8.17 18.25 -12.58
C TYR A 222 6.90 19.00 -12.17
N TYR A 223 6.61 19.09 -10.87
CA TYR A 223 5.46 19.83 -10.36
C TYR A 223 5.51 21.30 -10.82
N LEU A 224 6.62 21.99 -10.63
CA LEU A 224 6.79 23.40 -11.01
C LEU A 224 6.64 23.62 -12.52
N LYS A 225 7.08 22.68 -13.34
CA LYS A 225 6.96 22.73 -14.80
C LYS A 225 5.53 22.55 -15.30
N PHE A 226 4.76 21.70 -14.62
CA PHE A 226 3.45 21.26 -15.11
C PHE A 226 2.26 21.63 -14.21
N TYR A 227 2.46 22.37 -13.10
CA TYR A 227 1.40 22.72 -12.15
C TYR A 227 0.20 23.39 -12.80
N TYR A 228 0.41 24.22 -13.81
CA TYR A 228 -0.61 24.94 -14.58
C TYR A 228 -1.49 24.00 -15.44
N LYS A 229 -1.04 22.80 -15.73
CA LYS A 229 -1.82 21.77 -16.45
C LYS A 229 -2.83 21.07 -15.55
N GLN A 230 -3.05 21.55 -14.33
CA GLN A 230 -3.95 20.95 -13.33
C GLN A 230 -3.67 19.45 -13.17
N ILE A 231 -2.55 19.10 -12.53
CA ILE A 231 -2.18 17.72 -12.21
C ILE A 231 -3.31 17.07 -11.41
N TYR A 232 -4.20 16.36 -12.10
CA TYR A 232 -5.53 15.99 -11.62
C TYR A 232 -5.49 15.07 -10.39
N TYR A 233 -4.50 14.17 -10.33
CA TYR A 233 -4.30 13.23 -9.21
C TYR A 233 -3.10 13.60 -8.35
N GLY A 234 -2.60 14.84 -8.43
CA GLY A 234 -1.55 15.34 -7.58
C GLY A 234 -0.29 14.47 -7.61
N ASP A 235 0.17 14.12 -6.45
CA ASP A 235 1.40 13.34 -6.25
C ASP A 235 1.33 11.92 -6.85
N GLN A 236 0.18 11.26 -6.80
CA GLN A 236 0.00 9.92 -7.40
C GLN A 236 0.28 9.95 -8.91
N HIS A 237 -0.18 10.99 -9.60
CA HIS A 237 0.07 11.14 -11.03
C HIS A 237 1.56 11.33 -11.30
N ILE A 238 2.21 12.23 -10.55
CA ILE A 238 3.65 12.52 -10.71
C ILE A 238 4.50 11.27 -10.46
N ILE A 239 4.20 10.50 -9.40
CA ILE A 239 4.90 9.26 -9.08
C ILE A 239 4.82 8.27 -10.26
N ASN A 240 3.61 8.07 -10.80
CA ASN A 240 3.37 7.08 -11.83
C ASN A 240 3.91 7.50 -13.21
N ASP A 241 3.97 8.79 -13.50
CA ASP A 241 4.53 9.31 -14.74
C ASP A 241 6.06 9.28 -14.74
N LEU A 242 6.68 9.83 -13.69
CA LEU A 242 8.13 9.99 -13.63
C LEU A 242 8.90 8.71 -13.31
N PHE A 243 8.38 7.87 -12.42
CA PHE A 243 9.16 6.80 -11.80
C PHE A 243 8.70 5.39 -12.18
N ARG A 244 8.01 5.26 -13.30
CA ARG A 244 7.43 4.00 -13.80
C ARG A 244 8.40 2.82 -13.76
N GLU A 245 9.64 3.02 -14.18
CA GLU A 245 10.67 1.97 -14.22
C GLU A 245 11.20 1.60 -12.82
N LYS A 246 10.89 2.40 -11.82
CA LYS A 246 11.26 2.20 -10.41
C LYS A 246 10.05 1.86 -9.52
N ILE A 247 8.94 1.47 -10.16
CA ILE A 247 7.71 1.03 -9.50
C ILE A 247 7.56 -0.49 -9.61
N ASP A 248 7.07 -1.12 -8.54
CA ASP A 248 6.64 -2.52 -8.54
C ASP A 248 5.37 -2.69 -7.67
N PHE A 249 4.80 -3.88 -7.62
CA PHE A 249 3.49 -4.11 -7.05
C PHE A 249 3.56 -4.76 -5.67
N LEU A 250 2.66 -4.32 -4.79
CA LEU A 250 2.32 -5.00 -3.54
C LEU A 250 1.31 -6.13 -3.82
N PRO A 251 1.34 -7.22 -3.05
CA PRO A 251 0.22 -8.16 -3.02
C PRO A 251 -1.11 -7.45 -2.70
N PRO A 252 -2.23 -7.77 -3.39
CA PRO A 252 -3.46 -6.98 -3.30
C PRO A 252 -4.09 -6.93 -1.90
N LYS A 253 -3.72 -7.84 -0.99
CA LYS A 253 -4.17 -7.83 0.41
C LYS A 253 -3.72 -6.61 1.21
N PHE A 254 -2.69 -5.88 0.75
CA PHE A 254 -2.14 -4.71 1.42
C PHE A 254 -2.78 -3.38 1.00
N GLY A 255 -3.81 -3.37 0.21
CA GLY A 255 -4.43 -2.11 -0.19
C GLY A 255 -5.71 -2.30 -0.98
N THR A 256 -6.55 -3.22 -0.52
CA THR A 256 -7.86 -3.41 -1.15
C THR A 256 -8.78 -2.26 -0.81
N TRP A 257 -9.54 -1.85 -1.80
CA TRP A 257 -10.83 -1.17 -1.62
C TRP A 257 -11.97 -2.16 -1.91
N PHE A 258 -13.23 -1.78 -1.76
CA PHE A 258 -14.32 -2.65 -2.17
C PHE A 258 -14.32 -2.83 -3.70
N MET A 259 -13.76 -3.95 -4.14
CA MET A 259 -13.71 -4.30 -5.56
C MET A 259 -15.06 -4.90 -5.96
N THR A 260 -15.86 -4.14 -6.70
CA THR A 260 -17.07 -4.66 -7.34
C THR A 260 -16.71 -5.65 -8.44
N GLY A 261 -17.68 -6.50 -8.83
CA GLY A 261 -17.47 -7.41 -9.97
C GLY A 261 -17.15 -6.67 -11.27
N GLU A 262 -17.66 -5.46 -11.45
CA GLU A 262 -17.38 -4.58 -12.61
C GLU A 262 -15.96 -4.03 -12.58
N TYR A 263 -15.46 -3.62 -11.40
CA TYR A 263 -14.07 -3.25 -11.26
C TYR A 263 -13.12 -4.39 -11.66
N ILE A 264 -13.41 -5.61 -11.18
CA ILE A 264 -12.63 -6.81 -11.54
C ILE A 264 -12.68 -7.08 -13.05
N LYS A 265 -13.84 -6.87 -13.72
CA LYS A 265 -13.95 -6.98 -15.18
C LYS A 265 -13.10 -5.92 -15.89
N LYS A 266 -13.20 -4.65 -15.50
CA LYS A 266 -12.40 -3.55 -16.05
C LYS A 266 -10.91 -3.79 -15.81
N TYR A 267 -10.52 -4.23 -14.61
CA TYR A 267 -9.13 -4.58 -14.29
C TYR A 267 -8.57 -5.66 -15.24
N LYS A 268 -9.38 -6.67 -15.59
CA LYS A 268 -8.98 -7.75 -16.52
C LYS A 268 -8.80 -7.28 -17.97
N SER A 269 -9.46 -6.21 -18.39
CA SER A 269 -9.28 -5.66 -19.75
C SER A 269 -7.94 -4.93 -19.90
N LEU A 270 -7.31 -4.52 -18.77
CA LEU A 270 -6.02 -3.85 -18.78
C LEU A 270 -4.87 -4.86 -18.84
N LYS A 271 -3.90 -4.61 -19.68
CA LYS A 271 -2.67 -5.41 -19.80
C LYS A 271 -1.49 -4.62 -19.25
N PRO A 272 -0.51 -5.29 -18.63
CA PRO A 272 -0.49 -6.69 -18.21
C PRO A 272 -1.41 -6.96 -17.01
N ILE A 273 -1.95 -8.19 -16.91
CA ILE A 273 -2.72 -8.63 -15.73
C ILE A 273 -1.72 -8.95 -14.61
N ILE A 274 -1.69 -8.13 -13.57
CA ILE A 274 -0.78 -8.29 -12.43
C ILE A 274 -1.36 -9.25 -11.37
N TYR A 275 -2.67 -9.16 -11.11
CA TYR A 275 -3.34 -10.01 -10.11
C TYR A 275 -4.36 -10.93 -10.77
N THR A 276 -4.38 -12.18 -10.36
CA THR A 276 -5.43 -13.12 -10.75
C THR A 276 -6.76 -12.76 -10.07
N THR A 277 -7.88 -13.19 -10.66
CA THR A 277 -9.21 -13.00 -10.04
C THR A 277 -9.29 -13.64 -8.66
N ASN A 278 -8.61 -14.76 -8.44
CA ASN A 278 -8.60 -15.47 -7.15
C ASN A 278 -7.86 -14.65 -6.09
N GLU A 279 -6.71 -14.06 -6.43
CA GLU A 279 -5.96 -13.16 -5.52
C GLU A 279 -6.80 -11.95 -5.14
N LEU A 280 -7.45 -11.29 -6.11
CA LEU A 280 -8.33 -10.14 -5.85
C LEU A 280 -9.51 -10.51 -4.94
N ARG A 281 -10.17 -11.66 -5.18
CA ARG A 281 -11.26 -12.14 -4.32
C ARG A 281 -10.78 -12.48 -2.90
N LYS A 282 -9.64 -13.16 -2.76
CA LYS A 282 -9.04 -13.47 -1.46
C LYS A 282 -8.70 -12.19 -0.70
N ALA A 283 -8.05 -11.24 -1.37
CA ALA A 283 -7.71 -9.94 -0.79
C ALA A 283 -8.95 -9.17 -0.34
N ASN A 284 -10.01 -9.14 -1.14
CA ASN A 284 -11.26 -8.47 -0.79
C ASN A 284 -11.94 -9.09 0.46
N ASN A 285 -11.87 -10.42 0.61
CA ASN A 285 -12.48 -11.13 1.73
C ASN A 285 -11.63 -11.08 3.01
N LYS A 286 -10.30 -11.09 2.87
CA LYS A 286 -9.34 -11.06 3.99
C LYS A 286 -8.22 -10.04 3.72
N PRO A 287 -8.52 -8.74 3.71
CA PRO A 287 -7.51 -7.70 3.55
C PRO A 287 -6.61 -7.64 4.79
N ILE A 288 -5.34 -7.26 4.61
CA ILE A 288 -4.49 -6.76 5.69
C ILE A 288 -4.68 -5.26 5.85
N ILE A 289 -4.73 -4.53 4.74
CA ILE A 289 -5.03 -3.10 4.73
C ILE A 289 -6.19 -2.85 3.77
N ARG A 290 -7.14 -2.03 4.20
CA ARG A 290 -8.20 -1.50 3.35
C ARG A 290 -8.04 0.01 3.24
N HIS A 291 -7.93 0.51 2.02
CA HIS A 291 -7.96 1.93 1.72
C HIS A 291 -9.42 2.34 1.52
N LEU A 292 -9.89 3.35 2.26
CA LEU A 292 -11.30 3.71 2.33
C LEU A 292 -11.71 4.66 1.20
N TRP A 293 -11.53 4.18 -0.02
CA TRP A 293 -12.05 4.81 -1.21
C TRP A 293 -12.61 3.73 -2.16
N GLY A 294 -13.53 4.06 -3.01
CA GLY A 294 -14.14 3.07 -3.89
C GLY A 294 -15.02 3.71 -4.96
N THR A 295 -15.57 2.88 -5.83
CA THR A 295 -16.52 3.28 -6.88
C THR A 295 -17.92 2.79 -6.55
N THR A 296 -18.95 3.58 -6.93
CA THR A 296 -20.35 3.12 -6.95
C THR A 296 -20.54 2.05 -8.02
N LYS A 297 -21.76 1.42 -8.02
CA LYS A 297 -22.18 0.52 -9.09
C LYS A 297 -22.15 1.17 -10.49
N GLU A 298 -22.35 2.48 -10.55
CA GLU A 298 -22.36 3.29 -11.77
C GLU A 298 -20.94 3.75 -12.18
N GLY A 299 -19.88 3.27 -11.51
CA GLY A 299 -18.50 3.67 -11.81
C GLY A 299 -18.10 5.05 -11.31
N ILE A 300 -18.95 5.71 -10.51
CA ILE A 300 -18.63 6.99 -9.88
C ILE A 300 -17.70 6.74 -8.70
N PHE A 301 -16.56 7.44 -8.67
CA PHE A 301 -15.66 7.39 -7.52
C PHE A 301 -16.32 7.98 -6.28
N LEU A 302 -16.72 7.13 -5.35
CA LEU A 302 -17.13 7.53 -4.01
C LEU A 302 -16.01 7.26 -3.02
N TYR A 303 -15.69 8.29 -2.27
CA TYR A 303 -14.90 8.14 -1.07
C TYR A 303 -15.78 7.51 0.00
N ASP A 304 -15.59 6.22 0.29
CA ASP A 304 -16.25 5.56 1.40
C ASP A 304 -15.54 5.94 2.70
N LYS A 305 -15.63 7.24 3.03
CA LYS A 305 -15.05 7.81 4.25
C LYS A 305 -16.10 7.76 5.36
N PRO A 306 -15.99 6.82 6.31
CA PRO A 306 -17.02 6.56 7.31
C PRO A 306 -17.38 7.76 8.16
N TRP A 307 -16.47 8.72 8.31
CA TRP A 307 -16.68 9.95 9.06
C TRP A 307 -17.44 11.05 8.28
N LEU A 308 -17.45 10.99 6.96
CA LEU A 308 -18.21 11.92 6.13
C LEU A 308 -19.46 11.27 5.58
N PHE A 309 -19.29 10.11 4.98
CA PHE A 309 -20.34 9.35 4.32
C PHE A 309 -19.86 7.91 4.11
N SER A 310 -20.67 6.92 4.46
CA SER A 310 -20.35 5.53 4.16
C SER A 310 -21.58 4.83 3.62
N GLN A 311 -21.49 4.30 2.41
CA GLN A 311 -22.49 3.41 1.83
C GLN A 311 -22.34 1.98 2.33
N THR A 312 -21.18 1.63 2.89
CA THR A 312 -20.85 0.28 3.32
C THR A 312 -20.96 0.15 4.83
N PHE A 313 -22.08 -0.37 5.30
CA PHE A 313 -22.37 -0.57 6.72
C PHE A 313 -21.25 -1.29 7.50
N LYS A 314 -20.62 -2.29 6.88
CA LYS A 314 -19.50 -3.02 7.50
C LYS A 314 -18.30 -2.10 7.75
N ILE A 315 -17.90 -1.28 6.78
CA ILE A 315 -16.76 -0.36 6.93
C ILE A 315 -17.06 0.67 8.01
N LYS A 316 -18.27 1.21 8.05
CA LYS A 316 -18.67 2.15 9.11
C LYS A 316 -18.52 1.51 10.49
N LYS A 317 -18.99 0.26 10.67
CA LYS A 317 -18.84 -0.48 11.93
C LYS A 317 -17.37 -0.75 12.30
N ASP A 318 -16.56 -1.18 11.35
CA ASP A 318 -15.14 -1.45 11.57
C ASP A 318 -14.40 -0.15 11.96
N TRP A 319 -14.70 0.96 11.27
CA TRP A 319 -14.12 2.26 11.57
C TRP A 319 -14.54 2.76 12.97
N GLN A 320 -15.84 2.66 13.31
CA GLN A 320 -16.37 3.02 14.64
C GLN A 320 -15.75 2.15 15.75
N TYR A 321 -15.48 0.87 15.49
CA TYR A 321 -14.81 0.00 16.45
C TYR A 321 -13.43 0.55 16.83
N TYR A 322 -12.60 0.95 15.84
CA TYR A 322 -11.30 1.53 16.13
C TYR A 322 -11.42 2.96 16.66
N ALA A 323 -12.40 3.75 16.22
CA ALA A 323 -12.66 5.09 16.75
C ALA A 323 -12.93 5.04 18.26
N LYS A 324 -13.71 4.09 18.74
CA LYS A 324 -13.95 3.87 20.19
C LYS A 324 -12.68 3.53 20.94
N LYS A 325 -11.74 2.85 20.32
CA LYS A 325 -10.45 2.48 20.94
C LYS A 325 -9.43 3.62 21.01
N THR A 326 -9.63 4.72 20.30
CA THR A 326 -8.74 5.89 20.36
C THR A 326 -8.77 6.60 21.73
N GLY A 327 -9.82 6.41 22.51
CA GLY A 327 -10.13 7.21 23.70
C GLY A 327 -10.80 8.56 23.40
N TYR A 328 -10.99 8.93 22.13
CA TYR A 328 -11.56 10.21 21.68
C TYR A 328 -12.88 10.08 20.94
N TYR A 329 -13.64 9.00 21.17
CA TYR A 329 -14.84 8.71 20.41
C TYR A 329 -15.88 9.83 20.45
N ASN A 330 -16.15 10.43 21.62
CA ASN A 330 -17.08 11.52 21.75
C ASN A 330 -16.66 12.75 20.94
N SER A 331 -15.38 13.15 21.04
CA SER A 331 -14.84 14.25 20.24
C SER A 331 -14.88 13.98 18.72
N ILE A 332 -14.69 12.73 18.32
CA ILE A 332 -14.84 12.29 16.93
C ILE A 332 -16.29 12.47 16.47
N CYS A 333 -17.27 12.09 17.30
CA CYS A 333 -18.70 12.24 17.00
C CYS A 333 -19.14 13.69 16.94
N GLU A 334 -18.59 14.54 17.81
CA GLU A 334 -18.84 15.99 17.79
C GLU A 334 -18.28 16.64 16.52
N PHE A 335 -17.06 16.25 16.13
CA PHE A 335 -16.39 16.80 14.95
C PHE A 335 -17.03 16.32 13.64
N PHE A 336 -17.39 15.05 13.57
CA PHE A 336 -18.00 14.42 12.40
C PHE A 336 -19.40 13.91 12.72
N LYS A 337 -20.43 14.71 12.50
CA LYS A 337 -21.84 14.37 12.80
C LYS A 337 -22.31 13.02 12.23
N ASN A 338 -21.70 12.57 11.12
CA ASN A 338 -22.04 11.32 10.45
C ASN A 338 -21.17 10.13 10.88
N ALA A 339 -20.16 10.32 11.74
CA ALA A 339 -19.22 9.28 12.15
C ALA A 339 -19.85 8.26 13.10
N CYS A 340 -20.86 8.67 13.84
CA CYS A 340 -21.57 7.91 14.86
C CYS A 340 -23.00 7.64 14.47
#